data_64cf12019e047afbfdc8a507c325813f
#
_entry.id   64cf12019e047afbfdc8a507c325813f
#
_cell.length_a   1.000
_cell.length_b   1.000
_cell.length_c   1.000
_cell.angle_alpha   90.00
_cell.angle_beta   90.00
_cell.angle_gamma   90.00
#
_symmetry.space_group_name_H-M   'P 1'
#
loop_
_entity.id
_entity.type
_entity.pdbx_description
1 polymer ?
#
loop_
_entity_poly.entity_id
_entity_poly.type
_entity_poly.pdbx_seq_one_letter_code
_entity_poly.pdbx_strand_id
1 'polypeptide(L)'
;MDATTTVPRAATLAPRLQPDRVLVPDVLRGVAIVAMLIAHAMPLLPSLRDGAAGFAAGNINDLASPLFALVMGMSAALVLARPGASGGRVVVQNLIRGAVLVALGVWLGGWGSWIAIVLPHLGLTLALGTPILLLRSRLVAIVAAVVLVAGAPLNALVAASVDPAVLYGRTPVGFLLQWSFVDPHYRLTNLLPFLLLGALLLRHGFRRDRLLAVLAVVAVLAYPVRPALDRLIGLESVSGSHPDTLHDLGLVLAAYVVVVLLATVRRRPASTVIAAVLTPFRAVGSLALSVYVLQVAVVAAFATQGLGYVADTPGAALLLVLGVCAVAVLWWRFVGIGPLEWLIGRLTRLVPAPRR
;
A
#
# COMPACT_ATOMS: atom_id res chain seq x y z
N MET A 1 -4.38 63.61 -13.62
CA MET A 1 -3.16 62.84 -13.37
C MET A 1 -3.45 61.94 -12.18
N ASP A 2 -4.11 60.81 -12.43
CA ASP A 2 -4.43 59.84 -11.38
C ASP A 2 -3.43 58.67 -11.45
N ALA A 3 -2.55 58.61 -10.45
CA ALA A 3 -1.62 57.52 -10.28
C ALA A 3 -2.32 56.38 -9.53
N THR A 4 -2.88 55.42 -10.24
CA THR A 4 -3.36 54.16 -9.70
C THR A 4 -2.19 53.30 -9.33
N THR A 5 -1.84 53.31 -8.03
CA THR A 5 -0.87 52.39 -7.41
C THR A 5 -1.43 50.96 -7.45
N THR A 6 -1.02 50.15 -8.40
CA THR A 6 -1.28 48.71 -8.41
C THR A 6 -0.45 48.03 -7.34
N VAL A 7 -1.12 47.68 -6.23
CA VAL A 7 -0.56 46.78 -5.21
C VAL A 7 -0.28 45.43 -5.83
N PRO A 8 0.94 44.86 -5.75
CA PRO A 8 1.20 43.52 -6.26
C PRO A 8 0.37 42.52 -5.46
N ARG A 9 -0.55 41.85 -6.17
CA ARG A 9 -1.33 40.74 -5.63
C ARG A 9 -0.34 39.64 -5.19
N ALA A 10 -0.17 39.48 -3.88
CA ALA A 10 0.61 38.39 -3.30
C ALA A 10 0.12 37.08 -3.95
N ALA A 11 0.99 36.45 -4.74
CA ALA A 11 0.74 35.16 -5.32
C ALA A 11 0.55 34.17 -4.17
N THR A 12 -0.70 33.86 -3.87
CA THR A 12 -1.06 32.77 -2.98
C THR A 12 -0.50 31.50 -3.60
N LEU A 13 0.59 31.01 -3.04
CA LEU A 13 1.21 29.70 -3.31
C LEU A 13 0.26 28.62 -2.80
N ALA A 14 -0.97 28.55 -3.35
CA ALA A 14 -1.81 27.39 -3.18
C ALA A 14 -1.12 26.22 -3.89
N PRO A 15 -0.94 25.06 -3.23
CA PRO A 15 -0.41 23.89 -3.91
C PRO A 15 -1.26 23.63 -5.15
N ARG A 16 -0.59 23.40 -6.29
CA ARG A 16 -1.28 23.00 -7.53
C ARG A 16 -1.88 21.60 -7.29
N LEU A 17 -3.02 21.59 -6.63
CA LEU A 17 -3.85 20.39 -6.50
C LEU A 17 -4.19 19.98 -7.93
N GLN A 18 -3.71 18.81 -8.35
CA GLN A 18 -4.17 18.22 -9.60
C GLN A 18 -5.67 17.97 -9.43
N PRO A 19 -6.54 18.62 -10.22
CA PRO A 19 -8.00 18.60 -10.00
C PRO A 19 -8.61 17.20 -10.12
N ASP A 20 -7.90 16.25 -10.72
CA ASP A 20 -8.38 14.90 -11.01
C ASP A 20 -7.97 13.82 -9.98
N ARG A 21 -7.33 14.20 -8.86
CA ARG A 21 -6.94 13.22 -7.83
C ARG A 21 -8.09 12.92 -6.88
N VAL A 22 -8.45 11.65 -6.78
CA VAL A 22 -9.47 11.15 -5.85
C VAL A 22 -8.88 11.07 -4.44
N LEU A 23 -9.48 11.77 -3.48
CA LEU A 23 -8.98 11.92 -2.11
C LEU A 23 -8.78 10.58 -1.38
N VAL A 24 -9.76 9.67 -1.46
CA VAL A 24 -9.77 8.42 -0.69
C VAL A 24 -8.57 7.52 -0.98
N PRO A 25 -8.21 7.20 -2.25
CA PRO A 25 -7.03 6.38 -2.53
C PRO A 25 -5.72 7.03 -2.09
N ASP A 26 -5.57 8.36 -2.22
CA ASP A 26 -4.34 9.05 -1.81
C ASP A 26 -4.17 9.04 -0.29
N VAL A 27 -5.26 9.23 0.48
CA VAL A 27 -5.24 9.16 1.95
C VAL A 27 -4.95 7.73 2.42
N LEU A 28 -5.64 6.72 1.86
CA LEU A 28 -5.40 5.31 2.23
C LEU A 28 -3.95 4.89 1.94
N ARG A 29 -3.38 5.36 0.83
CA ARG A 29 -1.97 5.11 0.50
C ARG A 29 -1.04 5.77 1.52
N GLY A 30 -1.37 6.99 1.97
CA GLY A 30 -0.63 7.66 3.03
C GLY A 30 -0.74 6.94 4.37
N VAL A 31 -1.91 6.43 4.73
CA VAL A 31 -2.10 5.58 5.92
C VAL A 31 -1.22 4.32 5.82
N ALA A 32 -1.19 3.65 4.67
CA ALA A 32 -0.34 2.46 4.46
C ALA A 32 1.16 2.79 4.62
N ILE A 33 1.63 3.93 4.07
CA ILE A 33 3.03 4.36 4.23
C ILE A 33 3.35 4.70 5.70
N VAL A 34 2.47 5.44 6.39
CA VAL A 34 2.70 5.78 7.80
C VAL A 34 2.71 4.52 8.67
N ALA A 35 1.79 3.58 8.41
CA ALA A 35 1.78 2.28 9.08
C ALA A 35 3.10 1.52 8.86
N MET A 36 3.61 1.52 7.64
CA MET A 36 4.88 0.89 7.28
C MET A 36 6.07 1.56 7.98
N LEU A 37 6.10 2.90 8.05
CA LEU A 37 7.14 3.65 8.79
C LEU A 37 7.15 3.28 10.28
N ILE A 38 5.97 3.20 10.91
CA ILE A 38 5.84 2.81 12.32
C ILE A 38 6.32 1.37 12.52
N ALA A 39 5.89 0.42 11.67
CA ALA A 39 6.31 -0.97 11.74
C ALA A 39 7.84 -1.11 11.63
N HIS A 40 8.47 -0.38 10.71
CA HIS A 40 9.92 -0.41 10.50
C HIS A 40 10.71 0.35 11.59
N ALA A 41 10.05 1.19 12.38
CA ALA A 41 10.64 1.84 13.55
C ALA A 41 10.67 0.93 14.80
N MET A 42 9.87 -0.13 14.86
CA MET A 42 9.80 -1.03 16.02
C MET A 42 11.13 -1.72 16.36
N PRO A 43 11.99 -2.11 15.41
CA PRO A 43 13.34 -2.59 15.73
C PRO A 43 14.22 -1.60 16.47
N LEU A 44 13.91 -0.30 16.41
CA LEU A 44 14.60 0.75 17.15
C LEU A 44 14.07 0.94 18.58
N LEU A 45 13.02 0.23 18.96
CA LEU A 45 12.35 0.31 20.26
C LEU A 45 12.06 -1.09 20.81
N PRO A 46 13.10 -1.94 21.04
CA PRO A 46 12.91 -3.32 21.48
C PRO A 46 12.13 -3.45 22.79
N SER A 47 12.17 -2.48 23.70
CA SER A 47 11.40 -2.48 24.93
C SER A 47 9.87 -2.38 24.71
N LEU A 48 9.43 -1.88 23.56
CA LEU A 48 8.01 -1.72 23.23
C LEU A 48 7.43 -2.92 22.44
N ARG A 49 8.21 -4.00 22.24
CA ARG A 49 7.74 -5.16 21.47
C ARG A 49 6.65 -5.97 22.18
N ASP A 50 6.69 -5.95 23.50
CA ASP A 50 5.75 -6.69 24.33
C ASP A 50 4.59 -5.83 24.79
N GLY A 51 3.52 -6.47 25.24
CA GLY A 51 2.35 -5.80 25.80
C GLY A 51 1.50 -5.06 24.77
N ALA A 52 0.83 -4.01 25.22
CA ALA A 52 -0.15 -3.27 24.40
C ALA A 52 0.52 -2.53 23.21
N ALA A 53 1.74 -2.02 23.38
CA ALA A 53 2.47 -1.32 22.33
C ALA A 53 2.88 -2.28 21.21
N GLY A 54 3.44 -3.44 21.55
CA GLY A 54 3.79 -4.48 20.59
C GLY A 54 2.57 -5.01 19.85
N PHE A 55 1.46 -5.24 20.56
CA PHE A 55 0.20 -5.63 19.94
C PHE A 55 -0.30 -4.58 18.94
N ALA A 56 -0.30 -3.30 19.30
CA ALA A 56 -0.68 -2.23 18.39
C ALA A 56 0.25 -2.13 17.16
N ALA A 57 1.55 -2.25 17.38
CA ALA A 57 2.55 -2.23 16.31
C ALA A 57 2.39 -3.42 15.36
N GLY A 58 2.08 -4.61 15.87
CA GLY A 58 1.76 -5.79 15.06
C GLY A 58 0.57 -5.53 14.14
N ASN A 59 -0.54 -5.03 14.68
CA ASN A 59 -1.73 -4.66 13.87
C ASN A 59 -1.41 -3.58 12.80
N ILE A 60 -0.57 -2.61 13.13
CA ILE A 60 -0.14 -1.59 12.18
C ILE A 60 0.71 -2.20 11.06
N ASN A 61 1.60 -3.13 11.40
CA ASN A 61 2.39 -3.87 10.42
C ASN A 61 1.52 -4.70 9.47
N ASP A 62 0.56 -5.44 10.03
CA ASP A 62 -0.35 -6.33 9.28
C ASP A 62 -1.27 -5.53 8.35
N LEU A 63 -1.64 -4.29 8.74
CA LEU A 63 -2.42 -3.38 7.91
C LEU A 63 -1.65 -2.91 6.65
N ALA A 64 -0.35 -2.69 6.74
CA ALA A 64 0.41 -1.88 5.79
C ALA A 64 0.38 -2.44 4.35
N SER A 65 0.79 -3.68 4.16
CA SER A 65 0.96 -4.29 2.83
C SER A 65 -0.36 -4.64 2.14
N PRO A 66 -1.37 -5.22 2.83
CA PRO A 66 -2.68 -5.46 2.24
C PRO A 66 -3.40 -4.16 1.86
N LEU A 67 -3.27 -3.10 2.67
CA LEU A 67 -3.83 -1.79 2.34
C LEU A 67 -3.14 -1.18 1.11
N PHE A 68 -1.83 -1.38 0.97
CA PHE A 68 -1.09 -0.97 -0.23
C PHE A 68 -1.61 -1.67 -1.48
N ALA A 69 -1.80 -2.99 -1.43
CA ALA A 69 -2.35 -3.77 -2.53
C ALA A 69 -3.78 -3.31 -2.90
N LEU A 70 -4.63 -3.05 -1.90
CA LEU A 70 -5.98 -2.51 -2.10
C LEU A 70 -5.94 -1.17 -2.86
N VAL A 71 -5.11 -0.22 -2.42
CA VAL A 71 -5.00 1.10 -3.06
C VAL A 71 -4.39 1.01 -4.46
N MET A 72 -3.49 0.04 -4.67
CA MET A 72 -2.93 -0.23 -5.99
C MET A 72 -4.02 -0.70 -6.97
N GLY A 73 -4.94 -1.56 -6.52
CA GLY A 73 -6.12 -1.97 -7.27
C GLY A 73 -7.07 -0.81 -7.57
N MET A 74 -7.34 0.06 -6.60
CA MET A 74 -8.09 1.30 -6.81
C MET A 74 -7.44 2.16 -7.89
N SER A 75 -6.12 2.33 -7.83
CA SER A 75 -5.37 3.17 -8.77
C SER A 75 -5.40 2.60 -10.19
N ALA A 76 -5.26 1.29 -10.35
CA ALA A 76 -5.35 0.62 -11.65
C ALA A 76 -6.76 0.75 -12.25
N ALA A 77 -7.81 0.53 -11.44
CA ALA A 77 -9.19 0.69 -11.87
C ALA A 77 -9.54 2.15 -12.20
N LEU A 78 -8.98 3.13 -11.48
CA LEU A 78 -9.17 4.55 -11.78
C LEU A 78 -8.60 4.92 -13.16
N VAL A 79 -7.44 4.37 -13.53
CA VAL A 79 -6.85 4.60 -14.86
C VAL A 79 -7.71 3.95 -15.94
N LEU A 80 -8.24 2.73 -15.70
CA LEU A 80 -9.16 2.04 -16.62
C LEU A 80 -10.49 2.78 -16.81
N ALA A 81 -10.96 3.50 -15.80
CA ALA A 81 -12.22 4.25 -15.85
C ALA A 81 -12.11 5.60 -16.58
N ARG A 82 -10.92 6.04 -16.98
CA ARG A 82 -10.74 7.31 -17.69
C ARG A 82 -11.36 7.26 -19.08
N PRO A 83 -12.04 8.34 -19.52
CA PRO A 83 -12.55 8.44 -20.89
C PRO A 83 -11.43 8.19 -21.92
N GLY A 84 -11.68 7.31 -22.90
CA GLY A 84 -10.69 6.97 -23.93
C GLY A 84 -9.55 6.05 -23.49
N ALA A 85 -9.59 5.50 -22.26
CA ALA A 85 -8.60 4.51 -21.82
C ALA A 85 -8.75 3.21 -22.62
N SER A 86 -7.65 2.74 -23.22
CA SER A 86 -7.57 1.41 -23.83
C SER A 86 -7.13 0.41 -22.78
N GLY A 87 -7.91 -0.65 -22.56
CA GLY A 87 -7.60 -1.72 -21.60
C GLY A 87 -6.23 -2.34 -21.86
N GLY A 88 -5.91 -2.67 -23.12
CA GLY A 88 -4.61 -3.24 -23.50
C GLY A 88 -3.45 -2.29 -23.18
N ARG A 89 -3.61 -0.98 -23.44
CA ARG A 89 -2.59 0.03 -23.11
C ARG A 89 -2.36 0.10 -21.60
N VAL A 90 -3.42 0.09 -20.80
CA VAL A 90 -3.32 0.13 -19.33
C VAL A 90 -2.62 -1.12 -18.81
N VAL A 91 -2.92 -2.30 -19.38
CA VAL A 91 -2.22 -3.56 -19.05
C VAL A 91 -0.73 -3.42 -19.32
N VAL A 92 -0.33 -2.99 -20.51
CA VAL A 92 1.10 -2.80 -20.84
C VAL A 92 1.77 -1.78 -19.92
N GLN A 93 1.12 -0.65 -19.63
CA GLN A 93 1.63 0.35 -18.69
C GLN A 93 1.83 -0.22 -17.28
N ASN A 94 0.92 -1.08 -16.81
CA ASN A 94 1.03 -1.68 -15.48
C ASN A 94 2.01 -2.88 -15.47
N LEU A 95 2.22 -3.57 -16.58
CA LEU A 95 3.33 -4.51 -16.74
C LEU A 95 4.68 -3.80 -16.61
N ILE A 96 4.87 -2.66 -17.28
CA ILE A 96 6.08 -1.84 -17.15
C ILE A 96 6.27 -1.37 -15.70
N ARG A 97 5.19 -0.86 -15.05
CA ARG A 97 5.26 -0.46 -13.65
C ARG A 97 5.62 -1.64 -12.74
N GLY A 98 5.00 -2.80 -12.95
CA GLY A 98 5.30 -4.02 -12.22
C GLY A 98 6.75 -4.43 -12.37
N ALA A 99 7.30 -4.42 -13.59
CA ALA A 99 8.69 -4.73 -13.86
C ALA A 99 9.65 -3.74 -13.17
N VAL A 100 9.33 -2.44 -13.18
CA VAL A 100 10.12 -1.41 -12.46
C VAL A 100 10.07 -1.65 -10.95
N LEU A 101 8.89 -1.99 -10.38
CA LEU A 101 8.78 -2.30 -8.95
C LEU A 101 9.59 -3.55 -8.58
N VAL A 102 9.57 -4.59 -9.40
CA VAL A 102 10.39 -5.80 -9.20
C VAL A 102 11.87 -5.45 -9.23
N ALA A 103 12.34 -4.75 -10.28
CA ALA A 103 13.73 -4.37 -10.39
C ALA A 103 14.20 -3.49 -9.23
N LEU A 104 13.38 -2.49 -8.86
CA LEU A 104 13.66 -1.61 -7.73
C LEU A 104 13.69 -2.40 -6.41
N GLY A 105 12.76 -3.33 -6.21
CA GLY A 105 12.70 -4.14 -5.01
C GLY A 105 13.89 -5.07 -4.85
N VAL A 106 14.32 -5.72 -5.93
CA VAL A 106 15.55 -6.55 -5.95
C VAL A 106 16.78 -5.69 -5.62
N TRP A 107 16.88 -4.49 -6.19
CA TRP A 107 17.97 -3.57 -5.91
C TRP A 107 17.99 -3.11 -4.45
N LEU A 108 16.84 -2.70 -3.89
CA LEU A 108 16.71 -2.29 -2.49
C LEU A 108 17.00 -3.43 -1.51
N GLY A 109 16.69 -4.68 -1.87
CA GLY A 109 17.01 -5.85 -1.06
C GLY A 109 18.51 -6.04 -0.82
N GLY A 110 19.37 -5.45 -1.67
CA GLY A 110 20.83 -5.44 -1.51
C GLY A 110 21.37 -4.35 -0.58
N TRP A 111 20.53 -3.46 -0.02
CA TRP A 111 20.99 -2.31 0.77
C TRP A 111 21.27 -2.66 2.26
N GLY A 112 21.01 -3.88 2.68
CA GLY A 112 21.30 -4.31 4.06
C GLY A 112 20.36 -3.73 5.12
N SER A 113 19.18 -3.25 4.74
CA SER A 113 18.13 -2.87 5.68
C SER A 113 17.48 -4.11 6.31
N TRP A 114 16.89 -3.98 7.51
CA TRP A 114 16.08 -5.05 8.12
C TRP A 114 14.65 -5.14 7.55
N ILE A 115 14.35 -4.34 6.53
CA ILE A 115 13.02 -4.29 5.92
C ILE A 115 12.83 -5.49 4.98
N ALA A 116 11.75 -6.24 5.16
CA ALA A 116 11.26 -7.16 4.15
C ALA A 116 10.70 -6.36 2.95
N ILE A 117 11.38 -6.42 1.81
CA ILE A 117 11.05 -5.57 0.65
C ILE A 117 9.82 -6.12 -0.07
N VAL A 118 8.68 -5.43 0.05
CA VAL A 118 7.39 -5.83 -0.56
C VAL A 118 7.27 -5.51 -2.05
N LEU A 119 8.13 -4.66 -2.61
CA LEU A 119 8.00 -4.16 -3.99
C LEU A 119 7.97 -5.24 -5.07
N PRO A 120 8.78 -6.32 -5.03
CA PRO A 120 8.69 -7.40 -6.03
C PRO A 120 7.31 -8.06 -6.04
N HIS A 121 6.74 -8.32 -4.85
CA HIS A 121 5.42 -8.92 -4.68
C HIS A 121 4.31 -8.00 -5.21
N LEU A 122 4.36 -6.70 -4.89
CA LEU A 122 3.43 -5.69 -5.42
C LEU A 122 3.56 -5.54 -6.93
N GLY A 123 4.79 -5.57 -7.46
CA GLY A 123 5.06 -5.51 -8.89
C GLY A 123 4.42 -6.67 -9.64
N LEU A 124 4.61 -7.89 -9.14
CA LEU A 124 4.00 -9.10 -9.69
C LEU A 124 2.47 -9.06 -9.57
N THR A 125 1.96 -8.65 -8.40
CA THR A 125 0.51 -8.52 -8.14
C THR A 125 -0.13 -7.50 -9.09
N LEU A 126 0.51 -6.38 -9.37
CA LEU A 126 0.03 -5.37 -10.33
C LEU A 126 0.03 -5.91 -11.76
N ALA A 127 1.11 -6.58 -12.16
CA ALA A 127 1.26 -7.14 -13.50
C ALA A 127 0.20 -8.19 -13.80
N LEU A 128 -0.01 -9.14 -12.90
CA LEU A 128 -0.96 -10.24 -13.07
C LEU A 128 -2.41 -9.84 -12.71
N GLY A 129 -2.61 -8.93 -11.79
CA GLY A 129 -3.93 -8.45 -11.39
C GLY A 129 -4.58 -7.53 -12.42
N THR A 130 -3.80 -6.68 -13.12
CA THR A 130 -4.38 -5.70 -14.06
C THR A 130 -5.20 -6.33 -15.20
N PRO A 131 -4.78 -7.42 -15.87
CA PRO A 131 -5.60 -8.08 -16.88
C PRO A 131 -6.96 -8.57 -16.33
N ILE A 132 -6.99 -9.05 -15.08
CA ILE A 132 -8.22 -9.50 -14.41
C ILE A 132 -9.21 -8.33 -14.26
N LEU A 133 -8.72 -7.11 -14.06
CA LEU A 133 -9.57 -5.93 -13.95
C LEU A 133 -10.29 -5.56 -15.25
N LEU A 134 -9.96 -6.14 -16.40
CA LEU A 134 -10.73 -5.98 -17.65
C LEU A 134 -12.03 -6.76 -17.63
N LEU A 135 -12.17 -7.71 -16.72
CA LEU A 135 -13.38 -8.51 -16.55
C LEU A 135 -14.51 -7.70 -15.89
N ARG A 136 -15.75 -8.20 -16.06
CA ARG A 136 -16.92 -7.67 -15.34
C ARG A 136 -16.74 -7.82 -13.83
N SER A 137 -17.30 -6.87 -13.06
CA SER A 137 -17.12 -6.84 -11.59
C SER A 137 -17.48 -8.15 -10.89
N ARG A 138 -18.50 -8.87 -11.37
CA ARG A 138 -18.87 -10.18 -10.81
C ARG A 138 -17.75 -11.21 -10.98
N LEU A 139 -17.10 -11.26 -12.14
CA LEU A 139 -15.97 -12.17 -12.40
C LEU A 139 -14.74 -11.78 -11.58
N VAL A 140 -14.45 -10.48 -11.46
CA VAL A 140 -13.39 -9.99 -10.59
C VAL A 140 -13.64 -10.42 -9.14
N ALA A 141 -14.88 -10.31 -8.64
CA ALA A 141 -15.24 -10.75 -7.30
C ALA A 141 -15.10 -12.28 -7.13
N ILE A 142 -15.50 -13.07 -8.13
CA ILE A 142 -15.33 -14.53 -8.10
C ILE A 142 -13.84 -14.89 -8.07
N VAL A 143 -13.00 -14.27 -8.91
CA VAL A 143 -11.55 -14.52 -8.90
C VAL A 143 -10.95 -14.13 -7.56
N ALA A 144 -11.34 -12.99 -6.99
CA ALA A 144 -10.88 -12.56 -5.67
C ALA A 144 -11.24 -13.58 -4.58
N ALA A 145 -12.48 -14.07 -4.57
CA ALA A 145 -12.95 -15.09 -3.63
C ALA A 145 -12.23 -16.44 -3.82
N VAL A 146 -12.03 -16.87 -5.07
CA VAL A 146 -11.29 -18.12 -5.37
C VAL A 146 -9.85 -18.03 -4.88
N VAL A 147 -9.15 -16.94 -5.18
CA VAL A 147 -7.75 -16.77 -4.71
C VAL A 147 -7.68 -16.65 -3.19
N LEU A 148 -8.65 -15.98 -2.55
CA LEU A 148 -8.72 -15.87 -1.10
C LEU A 148 -8.88 -17.25 -0.43
N VAL A 149 -9.70 -18.13 -0.99
CA VAL A 149 -9.96 -19.46 -0.43
C VAL A 149 -8.85 -20.46 -0.81
N ALA A 150 -8.39 -20.44 -2.07
CA ALA A 150 -7.41 -21.39 -2.58
C ALA A 150 -5.95 -20.99 -2.24
N GLY A 151 -5.69 -19.73 -1.87
CA GLY A 151 -4.34 -19.20 -1.68
C GLY A 151 -3.54 -19.96 -0.62
N ALA A 152 -4.09 -20.09 0.59
CA ALA A 152 -3.40 -20.77 1.69
C ALA A 152 -3.10 -22.26 1.39
N PRO A 153 -4.05 -23.10 0.94
CA PRO A 153 -3.76 -24.48 0.59
C PRO A 153 -2.80 -24.59 -0.61
N LEU A 154 -2.89 -23.68 -1.60
CA LEU A 154 -1.95 -23.67 -2.73
C LEU A 154 -0.52 -23.33 -2.28
N ASN A 155 -0.36 -22.36 -1.38
CA ASN A 155 0.94 -22.02 -0.79
C ASN A 155 1.56 -23.22 -0.08
N ALA A 156 0.77 -23.92 0.74
CA ALA A 156 1.22 -25.13 1.44
C ALA A 156 1.59 -26.26 0.46
N LEU A 157 0.79 -26.46 -0.57
CA LEU A 157 1.05 -27.45 -1.61
C LEU A 157 2.38 -27.17 -2.35
N VAL A 158 2.60 -25.93 -2.78
CA VAL A 158 3.84 -25.55 -3.48
C VAL A 158 5.05 -25.71 -2.55
N ALA A 159 4.95 -25.27 -1.30
CA ALA A 159 6.02 -25.40 -0.32
C ALA A 159 6.38 -26.88 -0.04
N ALA A 160 5.40 -27.79 -0.07
CA ALA A 160 5.61 -29.23 0.17
C ALA A 160 6.07 -30.01 -1.08
N SER A 161 5.73 -29.53 -2.29
CA SER A 161 5.92 -30.31 -3.53
C SER A 161 7.13 -29.88 -4.36
N VAL A 162 7.63 -28.65 -4.16
CA VAL A 162 8.75 -28.12 -4.95
C VAL A 162 10.06 -28.32 -4.21
N ASP A 163 11.07 -28.85 -4.92
CA ASP A 163 12.40 -29.05 -4.37
C ASP A 163 12.95 -27.75 -3.76
N PRO A 164 13.40 -27.76 -2.49
CA PRO A 164 14.04 -26.61 -1.86
C PRO A 164 15.18 -26.00 -2.69
N ALA A 165 15.93 -26.81 -3.45
CA ALA A 165 17.00 -26.32 -4.33
C ALA A 165 16.45 -25.43 -5.47
N VAL A 166 15.23 -25.70 -5.96
CA VAL A 166 14.54 -24.84 -6.94
C VAL A 166 13.96 -23.61 -6.26
N LEU A 167 13.33 -23.78 -5.10
CA LEU A 167 12.70 -22.67 -4.37
C LEU A 167 13.73 -21.62 -3.92
N TYR A 168 14.87 -22.06 -3.37
CA TYR A 168 15.90 -21.19 -2.80
C TYR A 168 17.10 -20.99 -3.72
N GLY A 169 17.12 -21.67 -4.86
CA GLY A 169 18.07 -21.41 -5.94
C GLY A 169 17.85 -20.00 -6.50
N ARG A 170 18.86 -19.16 -6.54
CA ARG A 170 18.79 -17.77 -7.04
C ARG A 170 18.50 -17.69 -8.54
N THR A 171 17.48 -18.40 -9.00
CA THR A 171 17.03 -18.45 -10.39
C THR A 171 15.76 -17.60 -10.57
N PRO A 172 15.45 -17.11 -11.76
CA PRO A 172 14.20 -16.39 -12.02
C PRO A 172 12.96 -17.20 -11.64
N VAL A 173 12.97 -18.52 -11.84
CA VAL A 173 11.87 -19.42 -11.46
C VAL A 173 11.75 -19.50 -9.93
N GLY A 174 12.88 -19.66 -9.22
CA GLY A 174 12.89 -19.67 -7.75
C GLY A 174 12.32 -18.38 -7.17
N PHE A 175 12.72 -17.22 -7.68
CA PHE A 175 12.16 -15.93 -7.26
C PHE A 175 10.66 -15.82 -7.54
N LEU A 176 10.19 -16.24 -8.71
CA LEU A 176 8.76 -16.21 -9.03
C LEU A 176 7.94 -17.11 -8.11
N LEU A 177 8.44 -18.30 -7.79
CA LEU A 177 7.80 -19.24 -6.87
C LEU A 177 7.77 -18.66 -5.44
N GLN A 178 8.90 -18.10 -4.97
CA GLN A 178 8.95 -17.44 -3.66
C GLN A 178 7.95 -16.30 -3.57
N TRP A 179 7.99 -15.33 -4.47
CA TRP A 179 7.11 -14.17 -4.46
C TRP A 179 5.63 -14.52 -4.65
N SER A 180 5.35 -15.65 -5.30
CA SER A 180 3.97 -16.07 -5.53
C SER A 180 3.39 -16.86 -4.36
N PHE A 181 4.18 -17.75 -3.71
CA PHE A 181 3.62 -18.80 -2.86
C PHE A 181 4.35 -19.02 -1.53
N VAL A 182 5.67 -18.80 -1.44
CA VAL A 182 6.49 -19.38 -0.35
C VAL A 182 7.13 -18.33 0.56
N ASP A 183 7.30 -17.09 0.11
CA ASP A 183 7.92 -16.05 0.93
C ASP A 183 7.21 -15.90 2.29
N PRO A 184 7.96 -15.82 3.41
CA PRO A 184 7.36 -15.82 4.74
C PRO A 184 6.57 -14.54 5.07
N HIS A 185 6.84 -13.43 4.39
CA HIS A 185 6.23 -12.13 4.69
C HIS A 185 5.12 -11.76 3.70
N TYR A 186 5.37 -11.95 2.40
CA TYR A 186 4.47 -11.49 1.34
C TYR A 186 4.31 -12.56 0.27
N ARG A 187 3.12 -12.69 -0.30
CA ARG A 187 2.84 -13.60 -1.42
C ARG A 187 1.85 -12.97 -2.38
N LEU A 188 1.98 -13.28 -3.65
CA LEU A 188 1.00 -12.89 -4.66
C LEU A 188 -0.42 -13.36 -4.28
N THR A 189 -0.54 -14.60 -3.83
CA THR A 189 -1.81 -15.21 -3.41
C THR A 189 -2.50 -14.46 -2.28
N ASN A 190 -1.74 -13.79 -1.40
CA ASN A 190 -2.26 -12.99 -0.30
C ASN A 190 -2.60 -11.55 -0.74
N LEU A 191 -1.78 -10.94 -1.60
CA LEU A 191 -1.94 -9.54 -2.01
C LEU A 191 -2.97 -9.35 -3.13
N LEU A 192 -3.11 -10.34 -4.03
CA LEU A 192 -4.01 -10.25 -5.19
C LEU A 192 -5.49 -10.06 -4.80
N PRO A 193 -6.06 -10.76 -3.82
CA PRO A 193 -7.44 -10.51 -3.38
C PRO A 193 -7.67 -9.06 -2.94
N PHE A 194 -6.73 -8.43 -2.24
CA PHE A 194 -6.83 -7.03 -1.83
C PHE A 194 -6.75 -6.08 -3.02
N LEU A 195 -5.89 -6.33 -3.99
CA LEU A 195 -5.86 -5.55 -5.24
C LEU A 195 -7.22 -5.61 -5.96
N LEU A 196 -7.77 -6.80 -6.11
CA LEU A 196 -9.06 -6.99 -6.78
C LEU A 196 -10.20 -6.33 -5.99
N LEU A 197 -10.21 -6.47 -4.66
CA LEU A 197 -11.15 -5.80 -3.77
C LEU A 197 -11.07 -4.27 -3.93
N GLY A 198 -9.87 -3.70 -3.94
CA GLY A 198 -9.68 -2.27 -4.14
C GLY A 198 -10.27 -1.76 -5.45
N ALA A 199 -10.11 -2.51 -6.53
CA ALA A 199 -10.71 -2.18 -7.82
C ALA A 199 -12.25 -2.25 -7.77
N LEU A 200 -12.83 -3.23 -7.07
CA LEU A 200 -14.27 -3.34 -6.88
C LEU A 200 -14.84 -2.18 -6.06
N LEU A 201 -14.16 -1.81 -4.97
CA LEU A 201 -14.56 -0.68 -4.14
C LEU A 201 -14.52 0.65 -4.90
N LEU A 202 -13.53 0.85 -5.77
CA LEU A 202 -13.49 2.02 -6.65
C LEU A 202 -14.65 2.03 -7.64
N ARG A 203 -14.94 0.87 -8.28
CA ARG A 203 -16.06 0.75 -9.23
C ARG A 203 -17.42 1.02 -8.59
N HIS A 204 -17.57 0.65 -7.31
CA HIS A 204 -18.78 0.95 -6.55
C HIS A 204 -18.89 2.45 -6.23
N GLY A 205 -17.78 3.11 -6.00
CA GLY A 205 -17.68 4.50 -5.58
C GLY A 205 -17.68 4.64 -4.04
N PHE A 206 -17.17 5.78 -3.58
CA PHE A 206 -16.99 6.07 -2.15
C PHE A 206 -18.27 6.67 -1.56
N ARG A 207 -19.27 5.83 -1.27
CA ARG A 207 -20.61 6.25 -0.80
C ARG A 207 -20.89 5.75 0.60
N ARG A 208 -21.71 6.52 1.35
CA ARG A 208 -22.29 6.08 2.63
C ARG A 208 -23.57 5.33 2.36
N ASP A 209 -23.48 4.06 2.06
CA ASP A 209 -24.61 3.21 1.71
C ASP A 209 -24.58 1.89 2.48
N ARG A 210 -25.50 0.97 2.14
CA ARG A 210 -25.60 -0.35 2.78
C ARG A 210 -24.32 -1.17 2.64
N LEU A 211 -23.60 -1.05 1.50
CA LEU A 211 -22.34 -1.76 1.31
C LEU A 211 -21.30 -1.30 2.34
N LEU A 212 -21.15 0.01 2.56
CA LEU A 212 -20.22 0.52 3.55
C LEU A 212 -20.54 0.00 4.97
N ALA A 213 -21.83 -0.09 5.32
CA ALA A 213 -22.25 -0.67 6.59
C ALA A 213 -21.92 -2.18 6.68
N VAL A 214 -22.16 -2.94 5.61
CA VAL A 214 -21.77 -4.36 5.53
C VAL A 214 -20.25 -4.52 5.68
N LEU A 215 -19.47 -3.69 5.00
CA LEU A 215 -18.00 -3.74 5.11
C LEU A 215 -17.51 -3.40 6.53
N ALA A 216 -18.20 -2.48 7.23
CA ALA A 216 -17.90 -2.20 8.63
C ALA A 216 -18.18 -3.41 9.53
N VAL A 217 -19.30 -4.09 9.32
CA VAL A 217 -19.63 -5.34 10.05
C VAL A 217 -18.61 -6.43 9.74
N VAL A 218 -18.27 -6.64 8.47
CA VAL A 218 -17.24 -7.61 8.06
C VAL A 218 -15.89 -7.28 8.72
N ALA A 219 -15.49 -6.00 8.78
CA ALA A 219 -14.27 -5.60 9.46
C ALA A 219 -14.25 -6.02 10.94
N VAL A 220 -15.34 -5.76 11.65
CA VAL A 220 -15.48 -6.13 13.09
C VAL A 220 -15.47 -7.65 13.30
N LEU A 221 -16.08 -8.42 12.40
CA LEU A 221 -16.16 -9.87 12.53
C LEU A 221 -14.85 -10.58 12.07
N ALA A 222 -14.18 -10.07 11.04
CA ALA A 222 -12.98 -10.68 10.49
C ALA A 222 -11.73 -10.40 11.35
N TYR A 223 -11.61 -9.20 11.90
CA TYR A 223 -10.46 -8.79 12.71
C TYR A 223 -10.11 -9.75 13.87
N PRO A 224 -11.06 -10.21 14.74
CA PRO A 224 -10.73 -11.04 15.89
C PRO A 224 -10.44 -12.51 15.54
N VAL A 225 -10.64 -12.95 14.30
CA VAL A 225 -10.52 -14.38 13.93
C VAL A 225 -9.15 -14.94 14.25
N ARG A 226 -8.07 -14.26 13.82
CA ARG A 226 -6.70 -14.70 14.11
C ARG A 226 -6.41 -14.71 15.61
N PRO A 227 -6.52 -13.60 16.38
CA PRO A 227 -6.17 -13.61 17.78
C PRO A 227 -7.09 -14.51 18.62
N ALA A 228 -8.31 -14.78 18.19
CA ALA A 228 -9.19 -15.72 18.86
C ALA A 228 -8.75 -17.18 18.63
N LEU A 229 -8.41 -17.55 17.40
CA LEU A 229 -7.92 -18.88 17.07
C LEU A 229 -6.54 -19.16 17.68
N ASP A 230 -5.63 -18.19 17.62
CA ASP A 230 -4.28 -18.33 18.21
C ASP A 230 -4.38 -18.60 19.72
N ARG A 231 -5.29 -17.92 20.42
CA ARG A 231 -5.56 -18.18 21.86
C ARG A 231 -6.22 -19.54 22.10
N LEU A 232 -7.14 -19.95 21.23
CA LEU A 232 -7.89 -21.21 21.38
C LEU A 232 -7.00 -22.44 21.11
N ILE A 233 -6.15 -22.35 20.10
CA ILE A 233 -5.29 -23.47 19.65
C ILE A 233 -3.94 -23.45 20.38
N GLY A 234 -3.53 -22.30 20.95
CA GLY A 234 -2.22 -22.13 21.60
C GLY A 234 -1.06 -22.07 20.61
N LEU A 235 -1.32 -21.81 19.32
CA LEU A 235 -0.34 -21.70 18.25
C LEU A 235 -0.54 -20.40 17.49
N GLU A 236 0.55 -19.74 17.12
CA GLU A 236 0.48 -18.56 16.27
C GLU A 236 0.13 -18.94 14.82
N SER A 237 -0.82 -18.23 14.24
CA SER A 237 -1.22 -18.39 12.84
C SER A 237 -0.06 -18.00 11.92
N VAL A 238 0.24 -18.87 10.97
CA VAL A 238 1.27 -18.62 9.95
C VAL A 238 0.80 -17.51 9.03
N SER A 239 1.71 -16.58 8.67
CA SER A 239 1.43 -15.54 7.69
C SER A 239 0.88 -16.14 6.38
N GLY A 240 -0.21 -15.58 5.88
CA GLY A 240 -0.91 -16.04 4.70
C GLY A 240 -1.86 -17.22 4.90
N SER A 241 -2.06 -17.67 6.13
CA SER A 241 -3.15 -18.59 6.48
C SER A 241 -4.51 -17.89 6.36
N HIS A 242 -5.60 -18.64 6.37
CA HIS A 242 -6.94 -18.05 6.32
C HIS A 242 -7.24 -17.15 7.53
N PRO A 243 -6.89 -17.53 8.79
CA PRO A 243 -7.09 -16.63 9.93
C PRO A 243 -6.32 -15.32 9.80
N ASP A 244 -5.06 -15.40 9.34
CA ASP A 244 -4.20 -14.24 9.11
C ASP A 244 -4.79 -13.32 8.01
N THR A 245 -5.18 -13.88 6.87
CA THR A 245 -5.78 -13.11 5.78
C THR A 245 -7.13 -12.48 6.17
N LEU A 246 -7.94 -13.14 7.02
CA LEU A 246 -9.19 -12.55 7.54
C LEU A 246 -8.89 -11.41 8.50
N HIS A 247 -7.89 -11.54 9.36
CA HIS A 247 -7.43 -10.47 10.24
C HIS A 247 -7.01 -9.23 9.45
N ASP A 248 -6.16 -9.43 8.45
CA ASP A 248 -5.73 -8.37 7.52
C ASP A 248 -6.91 -7.71 6.81
N LEU A 249 -7.88 -8.52 6.36
CA LEU A 249 -9.10 -8.01 5.74
C LEU A 249 -9.88 -7.12 6.71
N GLY A 250 -10.00 -7.54 7.97
CA GLY A 250 -10.63 -6.75 9.02
C GLY A 250 -9.97 -5.37 9.18
N LEU A 251 -8.64 -5.33 9.29
CA LEU A 251 -7.86 -4.10 9.41
C LEU A 251 -8.02 -3.18 8.20
N VAL A 252 -7.89 -3.74 6.99
CA VAL A 252 -7.99 -3.00 5.72
C VAL A 252 -9.38 -2.41 5.53
N LEU A 253 -10.44 -3.18 5.81
CA LEU A 253 -11.81 -2.70 5.71
C LEU A 253 -12.12 -1.65 6.76
N ALA A 254 -11.61 -1.78 7.98
CA ALA A 254 -11.75 -0.75 9.02
C ALA A 254 -11.11 0.57 8.57
N ALA A 255 -9.87 0.53 8.07
CA ALA A 255 -9.19 1.71 7.52
C ALA A 255 -9.96 2.33 6.34
N TYR A 256 -10.46 1.50 5.41
CA TYR A 256 -11.27 1.96 4.29
C TYR A 256 -12.56 2.66 4.76
N VAL A 257 -13.32 2.02 5.66
CA VAL A 257 -14.58 2.58 6.18
C VAL A 257 -14.34 3.91 6.87
N VAL A 258 -13.34 3.99 7.75
CA VAL A 258 -12.97 5.22 8.46
C VAL A 258 -12.63 6.35 7.47
N VAL A 259 -11.76 6.07 6.49
CA VAL A 259 -11.35 7.10 5.51
C VAL A 259 -12.53 7.54 4.64
N VAL A 260 -13.41 6.63 4.20
CA VAL A 260 -14.62 7.00 3.43
C VAL A 260 -15.58 7.84 4.28
N LEU A 261 -15.80 7.47 5.55
CA LEU A 261 -16.62 8.25 6.46
C LEU A 261 -16.06 9.65 6.67
N LEU A 262 -14.76 9.78 6.88
CA LEU A 262 -14.11 11.09 7.04
C LEU A 262 -14.17 11.91 5.75
N ALA A 263 -13.80 11.32 4.61
CA ALA A 263 -13.74 12.01 3.32
C ALA A 263 -15.13 12.48 2.80
N THR A 264 -16.20 11.89 3.30
CA THR A 264 -17.58 12.20 2.88
C THR A 264 -18.34 13.10 3.86
N VAL A 265 -17.70 13.67 4.89
CA VAL A 265 -18.30 14.65 5.79
C VAL A 265 -18.52 15.98 5.04
N ARG A 266 -19.78 16.45 5.02
CA ARG A 266 -20.17 17.67 4.32
C ARG A 266 -20.44 18.89 5.23
N ARG A 267 -20.59 18.66 6.55
CA ARG A 267 -20.92 19.74 7.51
C ARG A 267 -19.71 20.61 7.81
N ARG A 268 -19.83 21.93 7.64
CA ARG A 268 -18.84 22.91 8.12
C ARG A 268 -19.09 23.20 9.61
N PRO A 269 -18.03 23.39 10.46
CA PRO A 269 -16.59 23.44 10.14
C PRO A 269 -15.91 22.07 10.09
N ALA A 270 -16.59 20.96 10.45
CA ALA A 270 -15.99 19.62 10.55
C ALA A 270 -15.26 19.18 9.27
N SER A 271 -15.81 19.44 8.09
CA SER A 271 -15.17 19.11 6.81
C SER A 271 -13.83 19.81 6.60
N THR A 272 -13.68 21.05 7.08
CA THR A 272 -12.42 21.81 7.00
C THR A 272 -11.36 21.24 7.91
N VAL A 273 -11.72 20.88 9.15
CA VAL A 273 -10.81 20.23 10.10
C VAL A 273 -10.36 18.87 9.57
N ILE A 274 -11.30 18.06 9.09
CA ILE A 274 -11.00 16.74 8.52
C ILE A 274 -10.07 16.87 7.30
N ALA A 275 -10.33 17.82 6.41
CA ALA A 275 -9.46 18.08 5.26
C ALA A 275 -8.03 18.43 5.71
N ALA A 276 -7.87 19.25 6.75
CA ALA A 276 -6.57 19.60 7.32
C ALA A 276 -5.85 18.36 7.89
N VAL A 277 -6.56 17.52 8.66
CA VAL A 277 -6.03 16.27 9.23
C VAL A 277 -5.64 15.26 8.15
N LEU A 278 -6.42 15.14 7.06
CA LEU A 278 -6.14 14.20 5.96
C LEU A 278 -5.04 14.69 5.01
N THR A 279 -4.72 15.98 5.02
CA THR A 279 -3.73 16.57 4.10
C THR A 279 -2.33 15.96 4.22
N PRO A 280 -1.73 15.72 5.40
CA PRO A 280 -0.43 15.07 5.53
C PRO A 280 -0.43 13.65 4.93
N PHE A 281 -1.47 12.86 5.20
CA PHE A 281 -1.61 11.51 4.64
C PHE A 281 -1.72 11.56 3.12
N ARG A 282 -2.50 12.50 2.57
CA ARG A 282 -2.60 12.72 1.13
C ARG A 282 -1.24 13.10 0.52
N ALA A 283 -0.47 13.97 1.18
CA ALA A 283 0.85 14.38 0.74
C ALA A 283 1.80 13.17 0.67
N VAL A 284 1.92 12.42 1.76
CA VAL A 284 2.74 11.20 1.85
C VAL A 284 2.28 10.17 0.82
N GLY A 285 0.98 9.92 0.72
CA GLY A 285 0.40 8.95 -0.22
C GLY A 285 0.61 9.31 -1.70
N SER A 286 0.72 10.59 -2.03
CA SER A 286 0.99 11.04 -3.40
C SER A 286 2.45 10.80 -3.83
N LEU A 287 3.36 10.60 -2.88
CA LEU A 287 4.80 10.37 -3.04
C LEU A 287 5.21 8.96 -2.59
N ALA A 288 4.27 8.02 -2.57
CA ALA A 288 4.40 6.75 -1.87
C ALA A 288 5.66 5.95 -2.24
N LEU A 289 6.02 5.87 -3.52
CA LEU A 289 7.20 5.11 -3.95
C LEU A 289 8.49 5.84 -3.56
N SER A 290 8.54 7.15 -3.73
CA SER A 290 9.70 7.96 -3.35
C SER A 290 9.92 7.91 -1.83
N VAL A 291 8.85 7.97 -1.04
CA VAL A 291 8.89 7.84 0.42
C VAL A 291 9.30 6.42 0.83
N TYR A 292 8.82 5.39 0.12
CA TYR A 292 9.22 4.01 0.35
C TYR A 292 10.74 3.83 0.19
N VAL A 293 11.32 4.34 -0.89
CA VAL A 293 12.77 4.24 -1.11
C VAL A 293 13.55 5.05 -0.08
N LEU A 294 13.06 6.24 0.27
CA LEU A 294 13.68 7.07 1.31
C LEU A 294 13.73 6.35 2.66
N GLN A 295 12.62 5.72 3.09
CA GLN A 295 12.63 4.97 4.36
C GLN A 295 13.59 3.78 4.34
N VAL A 296 13.68 3.04 3.22
CA VAL A 296 14.64 1.93 3.08
C VAL A 296 16.07 2.45 3.19
N ALA A 297 16.38 3.61 2.57
CA ALA A 297 17.69 4.26 2.66
C ALA A 297 18.03 4.66 4.11
N VAL A 298 17.09 5.27 4.83
CA VAL A 298 17.26 5.67 6.23
C VAL A 298 17.49 4.44 7.11
N VAL A 299 16.69 3.39 6.93
CA VAL A 299 16.84 2.15 7.72
C VAL A 299 18.15 1.43 7.39
N ALA A 300 18.58 1.40 6.13
CA ALA A 300 19.88 0.85 5.75
C ALA A 300 21.03 1.63 6.41
N ALA A 301 20.94 2.97 6.43
CA ALA A 301 21.92 3.82 7.14
C ALA A 301 21.93 3.56 8.66
N PHE A 302 20.79 3.31 9.29
CA PHE A 302 20.73 2.91 10.69
C PHE A 302 21.35 1.53 10.92
N ALA A 303 21.07 0.57 10.05
CA ALA A 303 21.64 -0.78 10.12
C ALA A 303 23.19 -0.77 10.02
N THR A 304 23.76 0.07 9.14
CA THR A 304 25.22 0.23 9.03
C THR A 304 25.86 0.85 10.28
N GLN A 305 25.09 1.58 11.10
CA GLN A 305 25.53 2.14 12.37
C GLN A 305 25.29 1.17 13.56
N GLY A 306 24.85 -0.05 13.30
CA GLY A 306 24.52 -1.03 14.33
C GLY A 306 23.26 -0.71 15.14
N LEU A 307 22.39 0.17 14.65
CA LEU A 307 21.11 0.46 15.27
C LEU A 307 20.08 -0.64 14.92
N GLY A 308 19.09 -0.79 15.78
CA GLY A 308 18.01 -1.75 15.65
C GLY A 308 18.25 -3.05 16.43
N TYR A 309 17.19 -3.57 17.03
CA TYR A 309 17.12 -4.82 17.81
C TYR A 309 17.97 -4.90 19.10
N VAL A 310 18.90 -3.98 19.33
CA VAL A 310 19.89 -4.06 20.44
C VAL A 310 19.45 -3.22 21.63
N ALA A 311 19.13 -1.97 21.40
CA ALA A 311 18.74 -1.01 22.44
C ALA A 311 17.71 -0.01 21.91
N ASP A 312 16.97 0.60 22.84
CA ASP A 312 16.02 1.66 22.48
C ASP A 312 16.74 2.89 21.96
N THR A 313 16.36 3.30 20.76
CA THR A 313 16.86 4.51 20.09
C THR A 313 15.68 5.38 19.64
N PRO A 314 14.95 6.00 20.59
CA PRO A 314 13.72 6.75 20.29
C PRO A 314 13.96 7.91 19.33
N GLY A 315 15.12 8.57 19.39
CA GLY A 315 15.49 9.62 18.43
C GLY A 315 15.55 9.12 17.00
N ALA A 316 16.14 7.93 16.76
CA ALA A 316 16.17 7.30 15.44
C ALA A 316 14.76 6.88 14.97
N ALA A 317 13.94 6.33 15.86
CA ALA A 317 12.56 5.97 15.57
C ALA A 317 11.72 7.21 15.19
N LEU A 318 11.82 8.31 15.93
CA LEU A 318 11.15 9.56 15.59
C LEU A 318 11.66 10.15 14.28
N LEU A 319 12.97 10.10 14.02
CA LEU A 319 13.55 10.55 12.75
C LEU A 319 13.00 9.72 11.57
N LEU A 320 12.90 8.41 11.72
CA LEU A 320 12.34 7.54 10.69
C LEU A 320 10.86 7.87 10.40
N VAL A 321 10.03 8.01 11.42
CA VAL A 321 8.59 8.22 11.22
C VAL A 321 8.29 9.68 10.89
N LEU A 322 8.66 10.61 11.78
CA LEU A 322 8.29 12.01 11.63
C LEU A 322 9.19 12.75 10.62
N GLY A 323 10.49 12.43 10.59
CA GLY A 323 11.44 13.04 9.66
C GLY A 323 11.12 12.70 8.21
N VAL A 324 10.87 11.42 7.92
CA VAL A 324 10.48 10.98 6.55
C VAL A 324 9.12 11.57 6.15
N CYS A 325 8.13 11.59 7.06
CA CYS A 325 6.84 12.24 6.80
C CYS A 325 7.01 13.75 6.55
N ALA A 326 7.82 14.44 7.33
CA ALA A 326 8.09 15.87 7.17
C ALA A 326 8.74 16.15 5.80
N VAL A 327 9.76 15.39 5.41
CA VAL A 327 10.38 15.49 4.07
C VAL A 327 9.34 15.28 2.98
N ALA A 328 8.47 14.28 3.11
CA ALA A 328 7.42 14.02 2.14
C ALA A 328 6.43 15.19 2.02
N VAL A 329 5.96 15.73 3.15
CA VAL A 329 5.03 16.87 3.17
C VAL A 329 5.67 18.14 2.58
N LEU A 330 6.92 18.42 2.94
CA LEU A 330 7.66 19.55 2.38
C LEU A 330 7.88 19.39 0.88
N TRP A 331 8.32 18.22 0.44
CA TRP A 331 8.48 17.93 -0.98
C TRP A 331 7.17 18.11 -1.76
N TRP A 332 6.08 17.53 -1.23
CA TRP A 332 4.75 17.69 -1.84
C TRP A 332 4.32 19.15 -1.92
N ARG A 333 4.64 19.95 -0.88
CA ARG A 333 4.27 21.37 -0.81
C ARG A 333 5.02 22.23 -1.82
N PHE A 334 6.31 21.97 -2.05
CA PHE A 334 7.19 22.81 -2.85
C PHE A 334 7.44 22.27 -4.27
N VAL A 335 7.49 20.96 -4.45
CA VAL A 335 7.82 20.29 -5.73
C VAL A 335 6.60 19.60 -6.35
N GLY A 336 5.77 18.95 -5.54
CA GLY A 336 4.51 18.33 -5.95
C GLY A 336 4.62 16.85 -6.31
N ILE A 337 5.38 16.48 -7.33
CA ILE A 337 5.52 15.10 -7.81
C ILE A 337 6.81 14.48 -7.27
N GLY A 338 6.73 13.24 -6.78
CA GLY A 338 7.92 12.50 -6.35
C GLY A 338 8.83 12.13 -7.53
N PRO A 339 10.16 12.02 -7.30
CA PRO A 339 11.11 11.72 -8.36
C PRO A 339 10.85 10.36 -9.01
N LEU A 340 10.50 9.33 -8.24
CA LEU A 340 10.22 8.00 -8.79
C LEU A 340 8.85 7.92 -9.44
N GLU A 341 7.84 8.61 -8.90
CA GLU A 341 6.53 8.75 -9.53
C GLU A 341 6.64 9.46 -10.89
N TRP A 342 7.48 10.49 -10.97
CA TRP A 342 7.76 11.19 -12.22
C TRP A 342 8.47 10.27 -13.24
N LEU A 343 9.50 9.53 -12.81
CA LEU A 343 10.25 8.61 -13.67
C LEU A 343 9.34 7.53 -14.26
N ILE A 344 8.56 6.85 -13.40
CA ILE A 344 7.59 5.83 -13.84
C ILE A 344 6.54 6.45 -14.77
N GLY A 345 6.07 7.64 -14.43
CA GLY A 345 5.15 8.39 -15.28
C GLY A 345 5.71 8.66 -16.68
N ARG A 346 7.01 8.96 -16.80
CA ARG A 346 7.69 9.11 -18.08
C ARG A 346 7.77 7.78 -18.85
N LEU A 347 8.24 6.72 -18.20
CA LEU A 347 8.37 5.40 -18.82
C LEU A 347 7.02 4.88 -19.36
N THR A 348 5.95 5.03 -18.59
CA THR A 348 4.63 4.55 -19.03
C THR A 348 3.99 5.39 -20.14
N ARG A 349 4.43 6.64 -20.36
CA ARG A 349 4.00 7.48 -21.49
C ARG A 349 4.59 7.01 -22.82
N LEU A 350 5.68 6.25 -22.81
CA LEU A 350 6.29 5.69 -24.03
C LEU A 350 5.41 4.62 -24.70
N VAL A 351 4.39 4.09 -23.98
CA VAL A 351 3.43 3.14 -24.56
C VAL A 351 2.51 3.88 -25.56
N PRO A 352 2.56 3.54 -26.86
CA PRO A 352 1.81 4.23 -27.89
C PRO A 352 0.30 4.19 -27.63
N ALA A 353 -0.41 5.24 -28.02
CA ALA A 353 -1.86 5.17 -28.10
C ALA A 353 -2.26 4.19 -29.23
N PRO A 354 -3.32 3.39 -29.04
CA PRO A 354 -3.83 2.57 -30.13
C PRO A 354 -4.18 3.49 -31.33
N ARG A 355 -3.75 3.10 -32.52
CA ARG A 355 -4.20 3.77 -33.74
C ARG A 355 -5.73 3.59 -33.81
N ARG A 356 -6.46 4.70 -33.92
CA ARG A 356 -7.91 4.71 -34.11
C ARG A 356 -8.23 4.21 -35.51
#